data_3886444169decbd098b084f7b5405690
#
_entry.id   3886444169decbd098b084f7b5405690
#
_cell.length_a   1.000
_cell.length_b   1.000
_cell.length_c   1.000
_cell.angle_alpha   90.00
_cell.angle_beta   90.00
_cell.angle_gamma   90.00
#
_symmetry.space_group_name_H-M   'P 1'
#
loop_
_entity.id
_entity.type
_entity.pdbx_description
1 polymer ?
#
loop_
_entity_poly.entity_id
_entity_poly.type
_entity_poly.pdbx_seq_one_letter_code
_entity_poly.pdbx_strand_id
1 'polypeptide(L)'
;MKVPRGFWFVGGLMLLFCSSFSDDARAQEKVRLSHSALESSNAVWYVAQDRGFYKKNGLDADLLFIPSTTTSVSSLVAGDVQVANASGGGVASAVVAGADLVLVGCYLNSLPYELVVHDSVKSAEDLKGKSIGISRLGSASDVAARALIRGLGMEPDKGITIMQVGGPAERAAAFRTGRIAGFPSPPGIIHLTQGMPFRILISTADFQKRFEFPYICATTTRSYLSRQRETVKKVLMAHIEATHYFKTHKEESKKIVSKYSRITNEAYLEAAYTASATLYDVVPLVTRAGVETQIKEALGRKPGAQLRFEDMVDEAIVRELARNGFIDKVYKQ
;
A
#
# COMPACT_ATOMS: atom_id res chain seq x y z
N MET A 1 -86.43 -24.11 44.61
CA MET A 1 -86.20 -25.44 44.01
C MET A 1 -84.97 -25.41 43.16
N LYS A 2 -83.93 -26.12 43.56
CA LYS A 2 -82.69 -26.58 42.87
C LYS A 2 -81.82 -25.52 42.16
N VAL A 3 -80.71 -25.25 42.84
CA VAL A 3 -79.44 -24.71 42.27
C VAL A 3 -78.65 -25.89 41.70
N PRO A 4 -77.88 -25.72 40.59
CA PRO A 4 -76.64 -26.46 40.43
C PRO A 4 -75.37 -25.56 40.17
N ARG A 5 -74.49 -25.91 40.95
CA ARG A 5 -72.99 -25.88 41.02
C ARG A 5 -72.24 -25.26 39.82
N GLY A 6 -71.37 -24.31 40.17
CA GLY A 6 -70.39 -23.72 39.39
C GLY A 6 -69.16 -24.63 39.12
N PHE A 7 -68.57 -24.39 37.93
CA PHE A 7 -67.27 -24.93 37.50
C PHE A 7 -66.26 -23.80 37.52
N TRP A 8 -65.19 -23.94 38.31
CA TRP A 8 -64.06 -23.03 38.31
C TRP A 8 -63.06 -23.51 37.25
N PHE A 9 -62.86 -22.70 36.23
CA PHE A 9 -61.74 -22.88 35.28
C PHE A 9 -60.55 -22.07 35.77
N VAL A 10 -59.52 -22.74 36.24
CA VAL A 10 -58.19 -22.17 36.53
C VAL A 10 -57.44 -22.11 35.21
N GLY A 11 -57.44 -20.93 34.59
CA GLY A 11 -56.62 -20.67 33.42
C GLY A 11 -55.19 -20.36 33.81
N GLY A 12 -54.30 -21.32 33.64
CA GLY A 12 -52.85 -21.11 33.82
C GLY A 12 -52.27 -20.22 32.72
N LEU A 13 -51.90 -19.02 33.11
CA LEU A 13 -51.17 -18.08 32.25
C LEU A 13 -49.73 -18.52 32.11
N MET A 14 -49.40 -19.22 31.01
CA MET A 14 -48.02 -19.63 30.65
C MET A 14 -47.29 -18.45 30.07
N LEU A 15 -46.52 -17.70 30.85
CA LEU A 15 -45.61 -16.65 30.43
C LEU A 15 -44.47 -17.27 29.63
N LEU A 16 -44.57 -17.23 28.30
CA LEU A 16 -43.48 -17.49 27.39
C LEU A 16 -42.43 -16.37 27.52
N PHE A 17 -41.37 -16.65 28.25
CA PHE A 17 -40.15 -15.85 28.24
C PHE A 17 -39.49 -16.02 26.87
N CYS A 18 -39.83 -15.18 25.90
CA CYS A 18 -39.03 -14.96 24.71
C CYS A 18 -37.73 -14.25 25.13
N SER A 19 -36.70 -15.02 25.44
CA SER A 19 -35.33 -14.52 25.52
C SER A 19 -34.96 -14.04 24.11
N SER A 20 -35.16 -12.76 23.86
CA SER A 20 -34.61 -12.06 22.70
C SER A 20 -33.09 -12.13 22.86
N PHE A 21 -32.44 -13.09 22.18
CA PHE A 21 -31.04 -12.97 21.84
C PHE A 21 -30.93 -11.76 20.92
N SER A 22 -30.68 -10.60 21.50
CA SER A 22 -30.19 -9.45 20.76
C SER A 22 -28.79 -9.86 20.29
N ASP A 23 -28.68 -10.39 19.08
CA ASP A 23 -27.45 -10.31 18.33
C ASP A 23 -27.13 -8.82 18.27
N ASP A 24 -26.23 -8.37 19.13
CA ASP A 24 -25.61 -7.06 19.03
C ASP A 24 -24.82 -7.03 17.72
N ALA A 25 -25.55 -6.82 16.62
CA ALA A 25 -24.98 -6.46 15.34
C ALA A 25 -24.33 -5.09 15.54
N ARG A 26 -23.14 -5.09 16.15
CA ARG A 26 -22.32 -3.89 16.31
C ARG A 26 -22.19 -3.28 14.92
N ALA A 27 -22.81 -2.13 14.71
CA ALA A 27 -22.76 -1.42 13.43
C ALA A 27 -21.30 -1.30 13.01
N GLN A 28 -20.99 -1.78 11.81
CA GLN A 28 -19.63 -1.72 11.29
C GLN A 28 -19.20 -0.26 11.19
N GLU A 29 -17.97 0.00 11.59
CA GLU A 29 -17.41 1.34 11.58
C GLU A 29 -17.01 1.72 10.16
N LYS A 30 -17.59 2.80 9.63
CA LYS A 30 -17.29 3.28 8.29
C LYS A 30 -15.90 3.89 8.22
N VAL A 31 -15.11 3.48 7.23
CA VAL A 31 -13.78 4.02 6.98
C VAL A 31 -13.49 4.08 5.49
N ARG A 32 -13.00 5.21 5.00
CA ARG A 32 -12.49 5.34 3.64
C ARG A 32 -11.00 5.11 3.62
N LEU A 33 -10.59 4.19 2.77
CA LEU A 33 -9.21 3.78 2.58
C LEU A 33 -8.76 4.07 1.15
N SER A 34 -7.47 4.21 0.90
CA SER A 34 -6.98 4.29 -0.46
C SER A 34 -5.70 3.52 -0.71
N HIS A 35 -5.57 3.02 -1.93
CA HIS A 35 -4.33 2.48 -2.47
C HIS A 35 -3.85 3.31 -3.66
N SER A 36 -2.53 3.28 -3.92
CA SER A 36 -1.90 4.26 -4.81
C SER A 36 -1.51 3.73 -6.19
N ALA A 37 -1.61 2.41 -6.42
CA ALA A 37 -1.30 1.79 -7.71
C ALA A 37 -2.12 0.51 -7.92
N LEU A 38 -2.37 0.17 -9.18
CA LEU A 38 -3.07 -1.05 -9.62
C LEU A 38 -2.03 -2.11 -10.01
N GLU A 39 -1.30 -2.62 -9.02
CA GLU A 39 -0.22 -3.59 -9.18
C GLU A 39 -0.10 -4.51 -7.97
N SER A 40 0.62 -5.61 -8.10
CA SER A 40 0.73 -6.66 -7.08
C SER A 40 1.33 -6.17 -5.75
N SER A 41 2.20 -5.17 -5.77
CA SER A 41 2.76 -4.59 -4.53
C SER A 41 1.71 -3.92 -3.63
N ASN A 42 0.55 -3.54 -4.19
CA ASN A 42 -0.60 -3.01 -3.43
C ASN A 42 -1.63 -4.09 -3.04
N ALA A 43 -1.33 -5.37 -3.29
CA ALA A 43 -2.30 -6.46 -3.14
C ALA A 43 -2.83 -6.63 -1.71
N VAL A 44 -2.10 -6.24 -0.70
CA VAL A 44 -2.57 -6.27 0.69
C VAL A 44 -3.91 -5.52 0.87
N TRP A 45 -4.08 -4.39 0.18
CA TRP A 45 -5.32 -3.60 0.20
C TRP A 45 -6.47 -4.31 -0.53
N TYR A 46 -6.18 -4.89 -1.72
CA TYR A 46 -7.17 -5.62 -2.51
C TYR A 46 -7.63 -6.89 -1.83
N VAL A 47 -6.68 -7.66 -1.29
CA VAL A 47 -6.95 -8.92 -0.60
C VAL A 47 -7.77 -8.65 0.66
N ALA A 48 -7.44 -7.62 1.43
CA ALA A 48 -8.23 -7.25 2.62
C ALA A 48 -9.69 -6.95 2.26
N GLN A 49 -9.92 -6.23 1.16
CA GLN A 49 -11.25 -5.93 0.66
C GLN A 49 -11.96 -7.18 0.10
N ASP A 50 -11.31 -7.89 -0.82
CA ASP A 50 -11.91 -9.01 -1.57
C ASP A 50 -12.23 -10.21 -0.69
N ARG A 51 -11.37 -10.50 0.30
CA ARG A 51 -11.54 -11.59 1.26
C ARG A 51 -12.35 -11.20 2.50
N GLY A 52 -12.81 -9.95 2.55
CA GLY A 52 -13.65 -9.47 3.64
C GLY A 52 -12.92 -9.31 4.98
N PHE A 53 -11.58 -9.16 4.99
CA PHE A 53 -10.84 -8.99 6.25
C PHE A 53 -11.16 -7.67 6.94
N TYR A 54 -11.49 -6.61 6.21
CA TYR A 54 -12.01 -5.39 6.83
C TYR A 54 -13.32 -5.67 7.57
N LYS A 55 -14.28 -6.33 6.91
CA LYS A 55 -15.57 -6.70 7.51
C LYS A 55 -15.40 -7.63 8.72
N LYS A 56 -14.52 -8.65 8.62
CA LYS A 56 -14.16 -9.55 9.72
C LYS A 56 -13.66 -8.80 10.95
N ASN A 57 -12.94 -7.70 10.74
CA ASN A 57 -12.43 -6.83 11.81
C ASN A 57 -13.41 -5.70 12.19
N GLY A 58 -14.68 -5.76 11.75
CA GLY A 58 -15.73 -4.82 12.16
C GLY A 58 -15.70 -3.47 11.43
N LEU A 59 -15.09 -3.41 10.22
CA LEU A 59 -15.02 -2.23 9.39
C LEU A 59 -15.94 -2.35 8.16
N ASP A 60 -16.71 -1.29 7.88
CA ASP A 60 -17.35 -1.03 6.60
C ASP A 60 -16.41 -0.15 5.78
N ALA A 61 -15.50 -0.82 5.04
CA ALA A 61 -14.41 -0.15 4.36
C ALA A 61 -14.76 0.20 2.90
N ASP A 62 -14.65 1.48 2.55
CA ASP A 62 -14.70 1.98 1.17
C ASP A 62 -13.25 2.16 0.66
N LEU A 63 -12.81 1.25 -0.22
CA LEU A 63 -11.45 1.22 -0.75
C LEU A 63 -11.36 1.94 -2.10
N LEU A 64 -10.70 3.09 -2.12
CA LEU A 64 -10.56 3.96 -3.28
C LEU A 64 -9.19 3.78 -3.96
N PHE A 65 -9.18 3.80 -5.29
CA PHE A 65 -7.94 3.97 -6.05
C PHE A 65 -7.63 5.46 -6.23
N ILE A 66 -6.54 5.92 -5.61
CA ILE A 66 -6.04 7.30 -5.74
C ILE A 66 -4.61 7.22 -6.29
N PRO A 67 -4.39 7.48 -7.57
CA PRO A 67 -3.10 7.24 -8.22
C PRO A 67 -1.99 8.13 -7.66
N SER A 68 -0.85 7.52 -7.36
CA SER A 68 0.36 8.16 -6.83
C SER A 68 0.29 8.47 -5.32
N THR A 69 1.39 8.21 -4.63
CA THR A 69 1.60 8.58 -3.22
C THR A 69 1.30 10.06 -2.95
N THR A 70 1.75 10.95 -3.83
CA THR A 70 1.56 12.40 -3.64
C THR A 70 0.08 12.78 -3.58
N THR A 71 -0.75 12.18 -4.46
CA THR A 71 -2.20 12.42 -4.45
C THR A 71 -2.88 11.78 -3.24
N SER A 72 -2.47 10.55 -2.86
CA SER A 72 -2.96 9.89 -1.64
C SER A 72 -2.66 10.70 -0.37
N VAL A 73 -1.47 11.28 -0.28
CA VAL A 73 -1.08 12.20 0.81
C VAL A 73 -2.00 13.43 0.84
N SER A 74 -2.28 14.04 -0.31
CA SER A 74 -3.19 15.19 -0.38
C SER A 74 -4.61 14.82 0.11
N SER A 75 -5.11 13.64 -0.26
CA SER A 75 -6.43 13.16 0.19
C SER A 75 -6.49 12.86 1.69
N LEU A 76 -5.39 12.39 2.29
CA LEU A 76 -5.28 12.24 3.75
C LEU A 76 -5.34 13.60 4.46
N VAL A 77 -4.58 14.57 3.97
CA VAL A 77 -4.54 15.93 4.54
C VAL A 77 -5.91 16.62 4.41
N ALA A 78 -6.61 16.40 3.30
CA ALA A 78 -7.96 16.91 3.09
C ALA A 78 -9.03 16.21 3.94
N GLY A 79 -8.73 15.00 4.50
CA GLY A 79 -9.69 14.19 5.24
C GLY A 79 -10.62 13.37 4.34
N ASP A 80 -10.36 13.31 3.03
CA ASP A 80 -11.15 12.53 2.08
C ASP A 80 -11.05 11.03 2.35
N VAL A 81 -9.89 10.58 2.82
CA VAL A 81 -9.63 9.22 3.29
C VAL A 81 -8.98 9.24 4.67
N GLN A 82 -9.17 8.19 5.44
CA GLN A 82 -8.67 8.08 6.82
C GLN A 82 -7.35 7.35 6.93
N VAL A 83 -7.16 6.30 6.09
CA VAL A 83 -5.90 5.57 5.99
C VAL A 83 -5.60 5.34 4.51
N ALA A 84 -4.37 5.60 4.11
CA ALA A 84 -3.96 5.46 2.71
C ALA A 84 -2.64 4.70 2.58
N ASN A 85 -2.43 4.06 1.42
CA ASN A 85 -1.09 3.68 1.03
C ASN A 85 -0.31 4.91 0.61
N ALA A 86 0.75 5.23 1.37
CA ALA A 86 1.70 6.26 0.99
C ALA A 86 3.13 5.80 1.27
N SER A 87 4.06 6.07 0.34
CA SER A 87 5.47 5.76 0.52
C SER A 87 6.18 6.83 1.36
N GLY A 88 7.26 6.44 2.04
CA GLY A 88 7.98 7.30 2.95
C GLY A 88 8.51 8.59 2.34
N GLY A 89 8.90 8.59 1.07
CA GLY A 89 9.37 9.80 0.38
C GLY A 89 8.28 10.87 0.25
N GLY A 90 7.06 10.45 -0.11
CA GLY A 90 5.91 11.37 -0.19
C GLY A 90 5.48 11.87 1.19
N VAL A 91 5.48 10.98 2.19
CA VAL A 91 5.16 11.35 3.58
C VAL A 91 6.21 12.31 4.15
N ALA A 92 7.51 12.02 3.99
CA ALA A 92 8.58 12.91 4.45
C ALA A 92 8.46 14.32 3.85
N SER A 93 8.24 14.40 2.54
CA SER A 93 8.05 15.70 1.86
C SER A 93 6.85 16.48 2.40
N ALA A 94 5.74 15.80 2.67
CA ALA A 94 4.53 16.42 3.19
C ALA A 94 4.70 16.86 4.67
N VAL A 95 5.32 16.02 5.50
CA VAL A 95 5.56 16.36 6.93
C VAL A 95 6.53 17.55 7.05
N VAL A 96 7.59 17.59 6.24
CA VAL A 96 8.48 18.77 6.14
C VAL A 96 7.72 20.02 5.69
N ALA A 97 6.67 19.87 4.88
CA ALA A 97 5.79 20.96 4.49
C ALA A 97 4.76 21.34 5.56
N GLY A 98 4.68 20.62 6.68
CA GLY A 98 3.79 20.89 7.81
C GLY A 98 2.55 19.99 7.88
N ALA A 99 2.47 18.93 7.08
CA ALA A 99 1.35 18.00 7.13
C ALA A 99 1.39 17.13 8.40
N ASP A 100 0.22 16.89 9.01
CA ASP A 100 0.04 16.07 10.19
C ASP A 100 -0.07 14.56 9.81
N LEU A 101 0.99 13.98 9.27
CA LEU A 101 0.98 12.60 8.77
C LEU A 101 1.92 11.70 9.56
N VAL A 102 1.55 10.41 9.64
CA VAL A 102 2.33 9.37 10.29
C VAL A 102 2.16 8.02 9.59
N LEU A 103 3.29 7.30 9.40
CA LEU A 103 3.33 5.91 9.00
C LEU A 103 3.01 5.04 10.22
N VAL A 104 2.00 4.18 10.12
CA VAL A 104 1.57 3.31 11.23
C VAL A 104 1.93 1.84 11.02
N GLY A 105 2.43 1.49 9.85
CA GLY A 105 2.94 0.16 9.50
C GLY A 105 3.33 0.09 8.03
N CYS A 106 4.37 -0.68 7.71
CA CYS A 106 4.81 -0.92 6.33
C CYS A 106 4.86 -2.41 6.03
N TYR A 107 4.16 -2.82 5.00
CA TYR A 107 4.09 -4.22 4.56
C TYR A 107 5.21 -4.58 3.60
N LEU A 108 5.81 -3.58 2.97
CA LEU A 108 6.92 -3.73 2.04
C LEU A 108 7.92 -2.59 2.24
N ASN A 109 9.10 -2.95 2.78
CA ASN A 109 10.16 -2.03 3.16
C ASN A 109 11.34 -2.01 2.17
N SER A 110 11.09 -2.37 0.93
CA SER A 110 12.07 -2.24 -0.16
C SER A 110 11.36 -1.83 -1.44
N LEU A 111 12.11 -1.25 -2.36
CA LEU A 111 11.59 -0.76 -3.64
C LEU A 111 12.16 -1.64 -4.76
N PRO A 112 11.42 -2.70 -5.16
CA PRO A 112 11.89 -3.63 -6.18
C PRO A 112 11.65 -3.04 -7.58
N TYR A 113 12.43 -2.05 -7.97
CA TYR A 113 12.25 -1.39 -9.25
C TYR A 113 13.40 -1.69 -10.20
N GLU A 114 13.06 -1.74 -11.48
CA GLU A 114 13.94 -1.90 -12.63
C GLU A 114 13.83 -0.66 -13.53
N LEU A 115 14.95 -0.20 -14.11
CA LEU A 115 14.92 0.83 -15.14
C LEU A 115 14.72 0.16 -16.49
N VAL A 116 13.48 0.16 -16.94
CA VAL A 116 13.10 -0.30 -18.29
C VAL A 116 13.40 0.81 -19.29
N VAL A 117 14.14 0.50 -20.35
CA VAL A 117 14.53 1.45 -21.42
C VAL A 117 14.34 0.82 -22.79
N HIS A 118 14.27 1.64 -23.86
CA HIS A 118 14.33 1.13 -25.22
C HIS A 118 15.63 0.34 -25.46
N ASP A 119 15.58 -0.67 -26.29
CA ASP A 119 16.73 -1.54 -26.62
C ASP A 119 17.91 -0.79 -27.24
N SER A 120 17.65 0.37 -27.85
CA SER A 120 18.66 1.30 -28.36
C SER A 120 19.49 1.96 -27.25
N VAL A 121 19.00 1.99 -25.99
CA VAL A 121 19.72 2.51 -24.81
C VAL A 121 20.53 1.36 -24.23
N LYS A 122 21.81 1.29 -24.51
CA LYS A 122 22.70 0.17 -24.13
C LYS A 122 23.54 0.47 -22.91
N SER A 123 23.71 1.74 -22.59
CA SER A 123 24.58 2.22 -21.50
C SER A 123 23.95 3.44 -20.80
N ALA A 124 24.56 3.84 -19.68
CA ALA A 124 24.20 5.08 -19.00
C ALA A 124 24.38 6.32 -19.91
N GLU A 125 25.41 6.33 -20.72
CA GLU A 125 25.70 7.45 -21.66
C GLU A 125 24.56 7.68 -22.65
N ASP A 126 23.90 6.62 -23.11
CA ASP A 126 22.78 6.69 -24.04
C ASP A 126 21.52 7.36 -23.45
N LEU A 127 21.46 7.52 -22.11
CA LEU A 127 20.39 8.25 -21.43
C LEU A 127 20.55 9.77 -21.49
N LYS A 128 21.74 10.29 -21.84
CA LYS A 128 21.97 11.73 -21.94
C LYS A 128 21.02 12.36 -22.96
N GLY A 129 20.38 13.47 -22.59
CA GLY A 129 19.38 14.16 -23.41
C GLY A 129 18.03 13.48 -23.50
N LYS A 130 17.83 12.34 -22.83
CA LYS A 130 16.57 11.58 -22.86
C LYS A 130 15.69 11.84 -21.65
N SER A 131 14.41 11.42 -21.76
CA SER A 131 13.41 11.55 -20.70
C SER A 131 13.10 10.21 -20.04
N ILE A 132 13.07 10.19 -18.71
CA ILE A 132 12.62 9.07 -17.87
C ILE A 132 11.26 9.42 -17.26
N GLY A 133 10.26 8.57 -17.51
CA GLY A 133 8.89 8.79 -17.06
C GLY A 133 8.67 8.33 -15.62
N ILE A 134 8.04 9.19 -14.81
CA ILE A 134 7.61 8.89 -13.44
C ILE A 134 6.13 9.17 -13.25
N SER A 135 5.52 8.74 -12.14
CA SER A 135 4.13 9.10 -11.88
C SER A 135 3.99 10.58 -11.50
N ARG A 136 4.62 11.00 -10.44
CA ARG A 136 4.71 12.38 -9.96
C ARG A 136 6.01 12.58 -9.21
N LEU A 137 6.47 13.81 -9.11
CA LEU A 137 7.61 14.16 -8.25
C LEU A 137 7.32 13.80 -6.80
N GLY A 138 8.30 13.25 -6.09
CA GLY A 138 8.19 12.76 -4.72
C GLY A 138 7.49 11.41 -4.56
N SER A 139 7.00 10.79 -5.64
CA SER A 139 6.41 9.45 -5.59
C SER A 139 7.47 8.34 -5.51
N ALA A 140 7.03 7.09 -5.24
CA ALA A 140 7.91 5.93 -5.26
C ALA A 140 8.67 5.78 -6.59
N SER A 141 8.01 6.05 -7.73
CA SER A 141 8.66 5.97 -9.04
C SER A 141 9.69 7.10 -9.28
N ASP A 142 9.52 8.28 -8.67
CA ASP A 142 10.55 9.34 -8.71
C ASP A 142 11.78 8.92 -7.87
N VAL A 143 11.55 8.43 -6.68
CA VAL A 143 12.63 7.91 -5.81
C VAL A 143 13.38 6.78 -6.50
N ALA A 144 12.66 5.83 -7.11
CA ALA A 144 13.27 4.72 -7.86
C ALA A 144 14.08 5.23 -9.06
N ALA A 145 13.52 6.13 -9.89
CA ALA A 145 14.24 6.69 -11.04
C ALA A 145 15.56 7.32 -10.62
N ARG A 146 15.52 8.16 -9.58
CA ARG A 146 16.71 8.84 -9.06
C ARG A 146 17.74 7.86 -8.50
N ALA A 147 17.31 6.84 -7.76
CA ALA A 147 18.19 5.82 -7.22
C ALA A 147 18.85 5.00 -8.33
N LEU A 148 18.09 4.57 -9.34
CA LEU A 148 18.58 3.80 -10.47
C LEU A 148 19.54 4.61 -11.34
N ILE A 149 19.26 5.89 -11.59
CA ILE A 149 20.16 6.81 -12.31
C ILE A 149 21.48 6.99 -11.55
N ARG A 150 21.43 7.19 -10.22
CA ARG A 150 22.64 7.24 -9.40
C ARG A 150 23.42 5.90 -9.40
N GLY A 151 22.71 4.77 -9.39
CA GLY A 151 23.30 3.43 -9.52
C GLY A 151 24.06 3.22 -10.83
N LEU A 152 23.67 3.95 -11.87
CA LEU A 152 24.41 4.01 -13.15
C LEU A 152 25.61 4.99 -13.12
N GLY A 153 25.92 5.61 -11.98
CA GLY A 153 26.98 6.61 -11.86
C GLY A 153 26.61 7.99 -12.42
N MET A 154 25.32 8.24 -12.67
CA MET A 154 24.82 9.51 -13.21
C MET A 154 24.14 10.36 -12.14
N GLU A 155 24.08 11.68 -12.36
CA GLU A 155 23.35 12.59 -11.50
C GLU A 155 21.92 12.79 -12.06
N PRO A 156 20.87 12.52 -11.26
CA PRO A 156 19.50 12.87 -11.64
C PRO A 156 19.37 14.35 -11.95
N ASP A 157 18.57 14.71 -12.93
CA ASP A 157 18.34 16.08 -13.43
C ASP A 157 19.55 16.74 -14.12
N LYS A 158 20.68 16.03 -14.27
CA LYS A 158 21.83 16.50 -15.07
C LYS A 158 21.94 15.71 -16.37
N GLY A 159 21.44 16.30 -17.43
CA GLY A 159 21.44 15.67 -18.76
C GLY A 159 20.38 14.58 -18.95
N ILE A 160 19.53 14.33 -17.98
CA ILE A 160 18.37 13.44 -18.06
C ILE A 160 17.15 14.22 -17.57
N THR A 161 16.06 14.18 -18.34
CA THR A 161 14.80 14.81 -17.93
C THR A 161 13.92 13.83 -17.16
N ILE A 162 13.54 14.15 -15.92
CA ILE A 162 12.54 13.41 -15.19
C ILE A 162 11.15 13.97 -15.52
N MET A 163 10.33 13.18 -16.21
CA MET A 163 9.03 13.61 -16.75
C MET A 163 7.86 12.98 -16.00
N GLN A 164 6.93 13.80 -15.49
CA GLN A 164 5.68 13.32 -14.91
C GLN A 164 4.74 12.84 -16.03
N VAL A 165 4.41 11.54 -16.03
CA VAL A 165 3.62 10.89 -17.09
C VAL A 165 2.34 10.29 -16.52
N GLY A 166 2.39 9.76 -15.30
CA GLY A 166 1.27 9.07 -14.68
C GLY A 166 1.63 7.69 -14.13
N GLY A 167 0.63 6.86 -13.89
CA GLY A 167 0.79 5.50 -13.36
C GLY A 167 1.53 4.54 -14.30
N PRO A 168 1.64 3.25 -13.92
CA PRO A 168 2.37 2.26 -14.73
C PRO A 168 1.84 2.13 -16.16
N ALA A 169 0.52 2.15 -16.35
CA ALA A 169 -0.09 2.03 -17.67
C ALA A 169 0.22 3.24 -18.58
N GLU A 170 0.13 4.46 -18.03
CA GLU A 170 0.44 5.69 -18.76
C GLU A 170 1.93 5.77 -19.11
N ARG A 171 2.82 5.33 -18.23
CA ARG A 171 4.27 5.23 -18.51
C ARG A 171 4.56 4.22 -19.61
N ALA A 172 3.94 3.05 -19.59
CA ALA A 172 4.07 2.06 -20.66
C ALA A 172 3.55 2.60 -22.01
N ALA A 173 2.46 3.36 -22.02
CA ALA A 173 1.93 4.01 -23.21
C ALA A 173 2.87 5.10 -23.74
N ALA A 174 3.40 5.96 -22.87
CA ALA A 174 4.37 7.01 -23.26
C ALA A 174 5.69 6.40 -23.76
N PHE A 175 6.11 5.29 -23.21
CA PHE A 175 7.27 4.53 -23.68
C PHE A 175 7.03 3.96 -25.08
N ARG A 176 5.87 3.33 -25.33
CA ARG A 176 5.52 2.83 -26.68
C ARG A 176 5.53 3.89 -27.77
N THR A 177 5.13 5.10 -27.44
CA THR A 177 5.10 6.22 -28.41
C THR A 177 6.43 6.94 -28.53
N GLY A 178 7.48 6.50 -27.82
CA GLY A 178 8.79 7.16 -27.82
C GLY A 178 8.82 8.51 -27.08
N ARG A 179 7.75 8.89 -26.38
CA ARG A 179 7.69 10.14 -25.59
C ARG A 179 8.69 10.13 -24.42
N ILE A 180 8.99 8.96 -23.88
CA ILE A 180 10.03 8.72 -22.88
C ILE A 180 10.94 7.60 -23.34
N ALA A 181 12.23 7.68 -23.04
CA ALA A 181 13.21 6.65 -23.37
C ALA A 181 13.21 5.47 -22.40
N GLY A 182 12.65 5.67 -21.21
CA GLY A 182 12.54 4.64 -20.19
C GLY A 182 11.70 5.08 -19.00
N PHE A 183 11.50 4.16 -18.07
CA PHE A 183 10.76 4.42 -16.83
C PHE A 183 11.13 3.39 -15.75
N PRO A 184 11.12 3.76 -14.48
CA PRO A 184 11.23 2.80 -13.38
C PRO A 184 9.94 2.00 -13.28
N SER A 185 10.05 0.70 -13.15
CA SER A 185 8.92 -0.23 -13.08
C SER A 185 9.13 -1.30 -12.03
N PRO A 186 8.09 -1.72 -11.30
CA PRO A 186 8.14 -2.94 -10.51
C PRO A 186 8.30 -4.17 -11.41
N PRO A 187 8.77 -5.32 -10.87
CA PRO A 187 8.94 -6.56 -11.62
C PRO A 187 7.66 -7.01 -12.34
N GLY A 188 7.85 -7.63 -13.50
CA GLY A 188 6.76 -8.20 -14.28
C GLY A 188 6.23 -7.30 -15.40
N ILE A 189 6.43 -5.99 -15.37
CA ILE A 189 5.93 -5.06 -16.41
C ILE A 189 6.44 -5.41 -17.81
N ILE A 190 7.61 -6.01 -17.88
CA ILE A 190 8.21 -6.55 -19.11
C ILE A 190 7.24 -7.46 -19.89
N HIS A 191 6.39 -8.22 -19.18
CA HIS A 191 5.42 -9.11 -19.82
C HIS A 191 4.23 -8.35 -20.42
N LEU A 192 4.06 -7.06 -20.09
CA LEU A 192 3.03 -6.19 -20.65
C LEU A 192 3.52 -5.37 -21.86
N THR A 193 4.82 -5.38 -22.11
CA THR A 193 5.43 -4.65 -23.24
C THR A 193 5.65 -5.55 -24.46
N GLN A 194 4.88 -6.62 -24.61
CA GLN A 194 5.00 -7.59 -25.70
C GLN A 194 5.08 -6.90 -27.07
N GLY A 195 6.08 -7.30 -27.88
CA GLY A 195 6.33 -6.76 -29.20
C GLY A 195 7.11 -5.44 -29.24
N MET A 196 7.56 -4.93 -28.11
CA MET A 196 8.39 -3.73 -28.05
C MET A 196 9.84 -4.11 -27.71
N PRO A 197 10.81 -3.58 -28.44
CA PRO A 197 12.21 -3.76 -28.10
C PRO A 197 12.55 -2.93 -26.86
N PHE A 198 12.87 -3.61 -25.77
CA PHE A 198 13.28 -2.99 -24.51
C PHE A 198 14.40 -3.80 -23.84
N ARG A 199 15.02 -3.19 -22.84
CA ARG A 199 15.91 -3.86 -21.89
C ARG A 199 15.73 -3.30 -20.48
N ILE A 200 16.14 -4.07 -19.50
CA ILE A 200 16.39 -3.60 -18.13
C ILE A 200 17.83 -3.13 -18.09
N LEU A 201 18.04 -1.83 -17.88
CA LEU A 201 19.37 -1.23 -17.85
C LEU A 201 20.04 -1.43 -16.49
N ILE A 202 19.28 -1.36 -15.41
CA ILE A 202 19.71 -1.60 -14.04
C ILE A 202 18.47 -1.92 -13.18
N SER A 203 18.67 -2.72 -12.12
CA SER A 203 17.66 -3.04 -11.11
C SER A 203 18.13 -2.59 -9.72
N THR A 204 17.21 -2.31 -8.81
CA THR A 204 17.55 -2.12 -7.39
C THR A 204 18.11 -3.40 -6.75
N ALA A 205 17.90 -4.57 -7.36
CA ALA A 205 18.51 -5.83 -6.96
C ALA A 205 20.02 -5.87 -7.25
N ASP A 206 20.51 -5.06 -8.20
CA ASP A 206 21.92 -4.97 -8.56
C ASP A 206 22.72 -4.13 -7.56
N PHE A 207 22.06 -3.48 -6.60
CA PHE A 207 22.75 -2.69 -5.59
C PHE A 207 23.45 -3.60 -4.58
N GLN A 208 24.64 -3.22 -4.13
CA GLN A 208 25.44 -3.99 -3.15
C GLN A 208 24.74 -4.19 -1.81
N LYS A 209 23.79 -3.31 -1.47
CA LYS A 209 22.97 -3.38 -0.26
C LYS A 209 21.49 -3.31 -0.65
N ARG A 210 20.64 -4.05 0.07
CA ARG A 210 19.19 -3.93 -0.06
C ARG A 210 18.78 -2.45 -0.07
N PHE A 211 18.02 -2.06 -1.09
CA PHE A 211 17.49 -0.70 -1.18
C PHE A 211 16.31 -0.56 -0.20
N GLU A 212 16.61 -0.16 1.03
CA GLU A 212 15.60 0.04 2.05
C GLU A 212 14.78 1.30 1.76
N PHE A 213 13.48 1.10 1.68
CA PHE A 213 12.54 2.16 1.37
C PHE A 213 11.16 1.80 1.93
N PRO A 214 10.52 2.64 2.76
CA PRO A 214 9.16 2.42 3.21
C PRO A 214 8.20 2.62 2.04
N TYR A 215 7.85 1.51 1.36
CA TYR A 215 7.18 1.54 0.06
C TYR A 215 5.65 1.39 0.18
N ILE A 216 5.18 0.26 0.69
CA ILE A 216 3.75 0.00 0.86
C ILE A 216 3.43 0.12 2.34
N CYS A 217 2.95 1.29 2.73
CA CYS A 217 2.72 1.60 4.13
C CYS A 217 1.30 2.12 4.38
N ALA A 218 0.70 1.68 5.48
CA ALA A 218 -0.47 2.35 6.02
C ALA A 218 -0.05 3.68 6.63
N THR A 219 -0.65 4.74 6.15
CA THR A 219 -0.42 6.13 6.57
C THR A 219 -1.73 6.77 6.96
N THR A 220 -1.71 7.57 8.02
CA THR A 220 -2.87 8.32 8.50
C THR A 220 -2.41 9.68 9.03
N THR A 221 -3.35 10.53 9.50
CA THR A 221 -2.97 11.72 10.27
C THR A 221 -2.79 11.38 11.74
N ARG A 222 -1.88 12.05 12.45
CA ARG A 222 -1.71 11.88 13.90
C ARG A 222 -2.99 12.22 14.66
N SER A 223 -3.69 13.25 14.19
CA SER A 223 -4.97 13.65 14.76
C SER A 223 -6.04 12.56 14.59
N TYR A 224 -6.09 11.86 13.45
CA TYR A 224 -6.99 10.73 13.27
C TYR A 224 -6.57 9.53 14.12
N LEU A 225 -5.28 9.17 14.12
CA LEU A 225 -4.74 8.10 14.95
C LEU A 225 -5.07 8.28 16.43
N SER A 226 -4.92 9.50 16.94
CA SER A 226 -5.23 9.85 18.34
C SER A 226 -6.71 9.65 18.69
N ARG A 227 -7.63 10.03 17.78
CA ARG A 227 -9.09 9.93 18.04
C ARG A 227 -9.66 8.58 17.70
N GLN A 228 -9.09 7.85 16.74
CA GLN A 228 -9.64 6.64 16.16
C GLN A 228 -8.61 5.50 16.13
N ARG A 229 -7.88 5.33 17.24
CA ARG A 229 -6.80 4.35 17.35
C ARG A 229 -7.29 2.92 17.07
N GLU A 230 -8.48 2.56 17.57
CA GLU A 230 -9.04 1.22 17.36
C GLU A 230 -9.42 0.97 15.89
N THR A 231 -9.90 1.98 15.17
CA THR A 231 -10.15 1.88 13.73
C THR A 231 -8.87 1.61 12.96
N VAL A 232 -7.80 2.36 13.26
CA VAL A 232 -6.48 2.14 12.66
C VAL A 232 -5.95 0.75 13.00
N LYS A 233 -6.12 0.27 14.23
CA LYS A 233 -5.74 -1.08 14.66
C LYS A 233 -6.47 -2.15 13.85
N LYS A 234 -7.79 -2.02 13.67
CA LYS A 234 -8.59 -2.95 12.86
C LYS A 234 -8.13 -2.98 11.39
N VAL A 235 -7.75 -1.82 10.82
CA VAL A 235 -7.16 -1.76 9.47
C VAL A 235 -5.85 -2.54 9.42
N LEU A 236 -4.95 -2.34 10.38
CA LEU A 236 -3.67 -3.06 10.43
C LEU A 236 -3.87 -4.57 10.63
N MET A 237 -4.83 -4.98 11.47
CA MET A 237 -5.19 -6.41 11.63
C MET A 237 -5.66 -7.02 10.30
N ALA A 238 -6.56 -6.35 9.58
CA ALA A 238 -7.04 -6.79 8.27
C ALA A 238 -5.90 -6.90 7.24
N HIS A 239 -4.95 -5.98 7.28
CA HIS A 239 -3.80 -6.01 6.39
C HIS A 239 -2.79 -7.11 6.73
N ILE A 240 -2.57 -7.42 8.02
CA ILE A 240 -1.73 -8.54 8.44
C ILE A 240 -2.35 -9.87 7.98
N GLU A 241 -3.66 -10.05 8.13
CA GLU A 241 -4.39 -11.22 7.63
C GLU A 241 -4.32 -11.31 6.08
N ALA A 242 -4.46 -10.17 5.40
CA ALA A 242 -4.35 -10.10 3.94
C ALA A 242 -2.94 -10.42 3.44
N THR A 243 -1.90 -9.99 4.16
CA THR A 243 -0.50 -10.32 3.84
C THR A 243 -0.25 -11.81 3.98
N HIS A 244 -0.71 -12.42 5.07
CA HIS A 244 -0.62 -13.88 5.25
C HIS A 244 -1.36 -14.62 4.14
N TYR A 245 -2.62 -14.24 3.86
CA TYR A 245 -3.41 -14.85 2.78
C TYR A 245 -2.70 -14.72 1.43
N PHE A 246 -2.18 -13.56 1.09
CA PHE A 246 -1.46 -13.33 -0.15
C PHE A 246 -0.25 -14.27 -0.28
N LYS A 247 0.52 -14.46 0.79
CA LYS A 247 1.71 -15.34 0.79
C LYS A 247 1.38 -16.82 0.69
N THR A 248 0.21 -17.25 1.15
CA THR A 248 -0.18 -18.68 1.27
C THR A 248 -1.17 -19.16 0.20
N HIS A 249 -1.87 -18.24 -0.48
CA HIS A 249 -2.90 -18.56 -1.48
C HIS A 249 -2.56 -17.92 -2.83
N LYS A 250 -1.54 -18.47 -3.50
CA LYS A 250 -0.96 -17.91 -4.73
C LYS A 250 -1.99 -17.67 -5.83
N GLU A 251 -2.73 -18.72 -6.24
CA GLU A 251 -3.61 -18.63 -7.40
C GLU A 251 -4.81 -17.69 -7.15
N GLU A 252 -5.37 -17.73 -5.94
CA GLU A 252 -6.43 -16.81 -5.54
C GLU A 252 -5.93 -15.37 -5.48
N SER A 253 -4.73 -15.16 -4.97
CA SER A 253 -4.11 -13.84 -4.89
C SER A 253 -3.81 -13.27 -6.28
N LYS A 254 -3.35 -14.08 -7.22
CA LYS A 254 -3.19 -13.69 -8.63
C LYS A 254 -4.53 -13.29 -9.26
N LYS A 255 -5.61 -14.04 -9.00
CA LYS A 255 -6.96 -13.70 -9.47
C LYS A 255 -7.43 -12.36 -8.90
N ILE A 256 -7.18 -12.09 -7.61
CA ILE A 256 -7.53 -10.81 -6.97
C ILE A 256 -6.72 -9.69 -7.61
N VAL A 257 -5.40 -9.85 -7.77
CA VAL A 257 -4.57 -8.85 -8.47
C VAL A 257 -5.08 -8.59 -9.87
N SER A 258 -5.39 -9.64 -10.65
CA SER A 258 -5.95 -9.52 -12.00
C SER A 258 -7.28 -8.75 -12.01
N LYS A 259 -8.18 -9.05 -11.08
CA LYS A 259 -9.48 -8.37 -10.92
C LYS A 259 -9.32 -6.86 -10.72
N TYR A 260 -8.43 -6.43 -9.82
CA TYR A 260 -8.24 -5.03 -9.50
C TYR A 260 -7.38 -4.28 -10.52
N SER A 261 -6.32 -4.91 -11.03
CA SER A 261 -5.44 -4.31 -12.04
C SER A 261 -6.01 -4.35 -13.45
N ARG A 262 -6.99 -5.24 -13.71
CA ARG A 262 -7.51 -5.58 -15.05
C ARG A 262 -6.45 -6.16 -15.99
N ILE A 263 -5.36 -6.70 -15.44
CA ILE A 263 -4.30 -7.37 -16.18
C ILE A 263 -4.56 -8.87 -16.13
N THR A 264 -4.64 -9.51 -17.30
CA THR A 264 -4.89 -10.96 -17.43
C THR A 264 -3.68 -11.72 -17.97
N ASN A 265 -2.56 -11.05 -18.24
CA ASN A 265 -1.33 -11.69 -18.70
C ASN A 265 -0.75 -12.55 -17.56
N GLU A 266 -0.73 -13.88 -17.75
CA GLU A 266 -0.32 -14.82 -16.73
C GLU A 266 1.16 -14.70 -16.35
N ALA A 267 2.04 -14.44 -17.31
CA ALA A 267 3.48 -14.28 -17.05
C ALA A 267 3.74 -13.01 -16.18
N TYR A 268 2.98 -11.94 -16.43
CA TYR A 268 3.01 -10.76 -15.56
C TYR A 268 2.52 -11.10 -14.14
N LEU A 269 1.36 -11.75 -14.03
CA LEU A 269 0.76 -12.07 -12.73
C LEU A 269 1.69 -12.98 -11.90
N GLU A 270 2.33 -13.95 -12.54
CA GLU A 270 3.29 -14.85 -11.92
C GLU A 270 4.52 -14.11 -11.38
N ALA A 271 5.16 -13.30 -12.23
CA ALA A 271 6.35 -12.55 -11.86
C ALA A 271 6.06 -11.49 -10.76
N ALA A 272 4.96 -10.76 -10.91
CA ALA A 272 4.54 -9.72 -9.98
C ALA A 272 4.11 -10.30 -8.61
N TYR A 273 3.42 -11.46 -8.61
CA TYR A 273 3.09 -12.19 -7.39
C TYR A 273 4.36 -12.65 -6.66
N THR A 274 5.25 -13.36 -7.37
CA THR A 274 6.46 -13.93 -6.78
C THR A 274 7.33 -12.85 -6.15
N ALA A 275 7.54 -11.74 -6.83
CA ALA A 275 8.28 -10.61 -6.30
C ALA A 275 7.62 -10.03 -5.04
N SER A 276 6.31 -9.78 -5.07
CA SER A 276 5.59 -9.19 -3.94
C SER A 276 5.52 -10.13 -2.74
N ALA A 277 5.23 -11.43 -2.95
CA ALA A 277 5.14 -12.44 -1.89
C ALA A 277 6.47 -12.61 -1.15
N THR A 278 7.60 -12.53 -1.86
CA THR A 278 8.93 -12.60 -1.25
C THR A 278 9.23 -11.37 -0.39
N LEU A 279 8.78 -10.20 -0.81
CA LEU A 279 9.15 -8.91 -0.20
C LEU A 279 8.22 -8.47 0.94
N TYR A 280 6.99 -8.99 1.00
CA TYR A 280 6.07 -8.63 2.08
C TYR A 280 6.60 -9.10 3.43
N ASP A 281 6.70 -8.16 4.35
CA ASP A 281 7.16 -8.39 5.73
C ASP A 281 6.03 -9.03 6.58
N VAL A 282 6.38 -10.01 7.41
CA VAL A 282 5.44 -10.69 8.33
C VAL A 282 4.99 -9.74 9.43
N VAL A 283 5.92 -9.01 10.01
CA VAL A 283 5.64 -7.95 11.00
C VAL A 283 5.83 -6.62 10.29
N PRO A 284 4.77 -5.85 10.07
CA PRO A 284 4.82 -4.63 9.24
C PRO A 284 5.44 -3.43 9.97
N LEU A 285 6.65 -3.60 10.53
CA LEU A 285 7.44 -2.49 11.06
C LEU A 285 8.00 -1.63 9.94
N VAL A 286 8.26 -0.38 10.23
CA VAL A 286 8.79 0.58 9.26
C VAL A 286 10.32 0.57 9.28
N THR A 287 10.98 0.42 8.14
CA THR A 287 12.45 0.46 8.06
C THR A 287 13.01 1.80 8.52
N ARG A 288 13.79 1.79 9.59
CA ARG A 288 14.44 3.01 10.12
C ARG A 288 15.42 3.60 9.10
N ALA A 289 16.30 2.78 8.54
CA ALA A 289 17.28 3.23 7.56
C ALA A 289 16.63 3.82 6.29
N GLY A 290 15.53 3.20 5.83
CA GLY A 290 14.76 3.70 4.71
C GLY A 290 14.11 5.06 5.02
N VAL A 291 13.50 5.22 6.20
CA VAL A 291 12.89 6.50 6.64
C VAL A 291 13.96 7.59 6.77
N GLU A 292 15.08 7.31 7.44
CA GLU A 292 16.17 8.29 7.63
C GLU A 292 16.74 8.78 6.29
N THR A 293 16.81 7.90 5.30
CA THR A 293 17.19 8.29 3.93
C THR A 293 16.16 9.25 3.32
N GLN A 294 14.86 8.98 3.48
CA GLN A 294 13.81 9.85 2.96
C GLN A 294 13.74 11.20 3.69
N ILE A 295 13.99 11.21 4.99
CA ILE A 295 14.12 12.44 5.78
C ILE A 295 15.28 13.29 5.24
N LYS A 296 16.46 12.71 5.06
CA LYS A 296 17.63 13.41 4.52
C LYS A 296 17.34 14.02 3.15
N GLU A 297 16.68 13.28 2.26
CA GLU A 297 16.30 13.80 0.93
C GLU A 297 15.27 14.93 1.01
N ALA A 298 14.27 14.81 1.89
CA ALA A 298 13.26 15.85 2.07
C ALA A 298 13.85 17.15 2.67
N LEU A 299 14.71 17.02 3.68
CA LEU A 299 15.41 18.14 4.30
C LEU A 299 16.38 18.84 3.32
N GLY A 300 17.03 18.07 2.44
CA GLY A 300 17.89 18.65 1.39
C GLY A 300 17.13 19.58 0.42
N ARG A 301 15.81 19.39 0.28
CA ARG A 301 14.94 20.23 -0.55
C ARG A 301 14.35 21.44 0.20
N LYS A 302 14.43 21.47 1.53
CA LYS A 302 13.89 22.54 2.37
C LYS A 302 14.90 22.89 3.49
N PRO A 303 15.94 23.68 3.18
CA PRO A 303 16.95 24.09 4.16
C PRO A 303 16.32 24.74 5.38
N GLY A 304 16.83 24.41 6.58
CA GLY A 304 16.33 24.92 7.87
C GLY A 304 15.16 24.14 8.48
N ALA A 305 14.53 23.23 7.74
CA ALA A 305 13.54 22.34 8.32
C ALA A 305 14.20 21.26 9.20
N GLN A 306 13.44 20.77 10.18
CA GLN A 306 13.84 19.64 11.03
C GLN A 306 12.79 18.54 10.92
N LEU A 307 13.23 17.29 10.88
CA LEU A 307 12.39 16.12 10.84
C LEU A 307 13.16 14.93 11.44
N ARG A 308 12.55 14.21 12.35
CA ARG A 308 13.11 13.00 12.97
C ARG A 308 12.27 11.78 12.59
N PHE A 309 12.79 10.59 12.84
CA PHE A 309 12.07 9.33 12.62
C PHE A 309 10.71 9.33 13.35
N GLU A 310 10.70 9.73 14.62
CA GLU A 310 9.51 9.74 15.48
C GLU A 310 8.45 10.75 15.03
N ASP A 311 8.84 11.74 14.25
CA ASP A 311 7.92 12.70 13.64
C ASP A 311 7.19 12.11 12.41
N MET A 312 7.68 10.98 11.86
CA MET A 312 7.10 10.29 10.70
C MET A 312 6.47 8.94 11.02
N VAL A 313 6.83 8.29 12.14
CA VAL A 313 6.51 6.89 12.39
C VAL A 313 5.87 6.70 13.76
N ASP A 314 4.79 5.93 13.81
CA ASP A 314 4.19 5.43 15.05
C ASP A 314 3.83 3.94 14.89
N GLU A 315 4.68 3.07 15.38
CA GLU A 315 4.53 1.61 15.33
C GLU A 315 3.85 1.02 16.57
N ALA A 316 3.29 1.84 17.46
CA ALA A 316 2.77 1.37 18.75
C ALA A 316 1.73 0.26 18.56
N ILE A 317 0.86 0.37 17.57
CA ILE A 317 -0.17 -0.65 17.27
C ILE A 317 0.47 -1.94 16.73
N VAL A 318 1.42 -1.85 15.78
CA VAL A 318 2.10 -3.03 15.23
C VAL A 318 2.84 -3.79 16.33
N ARG A 319 3.54 -3.07 17.20
CA ARG A 319 4.26 -3.65 18.35
C ARG A 319 3.29 -4.25 19.36
N GLU A 320 2.12 -3.67 19.57
CA GLU A 320 1.05 -4.24 20.40
C GLU A 320 0.54 -5.56 19.80
N LEU A 321 0.24 -5.59 18.48
CA LEU A 321 -0.26 -6.79 17.78
C LEU A 321 0.79 -7.92 17.76
N ALA A 322 2.07 -7.59 17.71
CA ALA A 322 3.13 -8.57 17.84
C ALA A 322 3.21 -9.12 19.28
N ARG A 323 3.22 -8.25 20.31
CA ARG A 323 3.34 -8.68 21.71
C ARG A 323 2.14 -9.47 22.23
N ASN A 324 0.92 -9.16 21.78
CA ASN A 324 -0.28 -9.89 22.21
C ASN A 324 -0.52 -11.21 21.44
N GLY A 325 0.42 -11.57 20.55
CA GLY A 325 0.40 -12.83 19.80
C GLY A 325 -0.58 -12.85 18.61
N PHE A 326 -1.19 -11.71 18.23
CA PHE A 326 -2.10 -11.66 17.09
C PHE A 326 -1.40 -12.08 15.77
N ILE A 327 -0.21 -11.54 15.52
CA ILE A 327 0.55 -11.85 14.30
C ILE A 327 0.91 -13.33 14.27
N ASP A 328 1.44 -13.88 15.36
CA ASP A 328 1.79 -15.31 15.47
C ASP A 328 0.57 -16.21 15.24
N LYS A 329 -0.60 -15.83 15.77
CA LYS A 329 -1.84 -16.58 15.56
C LYS A 329 -2.25 -16.60 14.09
N VAL A 330 -2.12 -15.49 13.36
CA VAL A 330 -2.43 -15.40 11.94
C VAL A 330 -1.50 -16.28 11.12
N TYR A 331 -0.22 -16.31 11.44
CA TYR A 331 0.79 -17.06 10.67
C TYR A 331 0.95 -18.54 11.08
N LYS A 332 0.26 -19.00 12.12
CA LYS A 332 0.19 -20.42 12.51
C LYS A 332 -1.05 -21.14 11.96
N GLN A 333 -1.94 -20.43 11.29
CA GLN A 333 -3.11 -21.00 10.61
C GLN A 333 -2.72 -21.52 9.20
#